data_d78daf51992b8f160c592f24281307f6
#
_entry.id   d78daf51992b8f160c592f24281307f6
#
_cell.length_a   1.000
_cell.length_b   1.000
_cell.length_c   1.000
_cell.angle_alpha   90.00
_cell.angle_beta   90.00
_cell.angle_gamma   90.00
#
_symmetry.space_group_name_H-M   'P 1'
#
loop_
_entity.id
_entity.type
_entity.pdbx_description
1 polymer ?
#
loop_
_entity_poly.entity_id
_entity_poly.type
_entity_poly.pdbx_seq_one_letter_code
_entity_poly.pdbx_strand_id
1 'polypeptide(L)'
;MAHYRSIFLSDVHLGTRGCQAESLLDFLRHNSCQQLYLVGDIIDLWRLKVRWYWPRSHNTVVQKVLRLARSGVTVRYIRGNHDPIYELLSDYVQTQGNAMALGDIAILQEAVHETADGKKLWVVHGDQFDAAMRYATWLIRMGDHGYTLLLWINRLMQSAFRRLGLRRHWSLSAYVKYRVKKAVQFISDYEHLLAEETSRRGYAGVICGHIHHAEQKTIDGILYYNDGDWVESCTALVEHTDGRMEIIHWPIPLRFDQNIAA
;
A
#
# COMPACT_ATOMS: atom_id res chain seq x y z
N MET A 1 21.29 -12.29 -8.79
CA MET A 1 20.09 -11.64 -9.33
C MET A 1 19.00 -12.68 -9.46
N ALA A 2 17.87 -12.51 -8.78
CA ALA A 2 16.70 -13.35 -9.02
C ALA A 2 15.97 -12.87 -10.27
N HIS A 3 15.31 -13.79 -10.99
CA HIS A 3 14.50 -13.47 -12.16
C HIS A 3 13.09 -14.01 -11.95
N TYR A 4 12.11 -13.11 -12.01
CA TYR A 4 10.71 -13.41 -11.83
C TYR A 4 9.93 -13.24 -13.13
N ARG A 5 8.80 -13.91 -13.26
CA ARG A 5 7.86 -13.67 -14.33
C ARG A 5 7.18 -12.31 -14.14
N SER A 6 6.73 -12.04 -12.91
CA SER A 6 6.06 -10.77 -12.57
C SER A 6 6.49 -10.28 -11.19
N ILE A 7 6.55 -8.94 -11.03
CA ILE A 7 6.74 -8.25 -9.74
C ILE A 7 5.58 -7.28 -9.56
N PHE A 8 5.00 -7.25 -8.36
CA PHE A 8 3.93 -6.33 -7.95
C PHE A 8 4.41 -5.49 -6.77
N LEU A 9 4.24 -4.18 -6.87
CA LEU A 9 4.66 -3.18 -5.90
C LEU A 9 3.55 -2.17 -5.72
N SER A 10 3.16 -1.86 -4.49
CA SER A 10 2.25 -0.76 -4.14
C SER A 10 2.80 0.14 -3.05
N ASP A 11 2.07 1.17 -2.71
CA ASP A 11 2.25 1.99 -1.51
C ASP A 11 3.70 2.45 -1.30
N VAL A 12 4.32 2.95 -2.38
CA VAL A 12 5.69 3.46 -2.37
C VAL A 12 5.75 4.87 -1.80
N HIS A 13 4.71 5.68 -2.05
CA HIS A 13 4.56 7.05 -1.57
C HIS A 13 5.77 7.94 -1.85
N LEU A 14 6.28 7.94 -3.09
CA LEU A 14 7.29 8.91 -3.52
C LEU A 14 6.76 10.32 -3.32
N GLY A 15 7.54 11.17 -2.68
CA GLY A 15 7.11 12.50 -2.24
C GLY A 15 6.93 12.61 -0.73
N THR A 16 7.06 11.51 0.00
CA THR A 16 7.03 11.49 1.46
C THR A 16 8.39 11.16 2.08
N ARG A 17 8.59 11.53 3.34
CA ARG A 17 9.82 11.19 4.09
C ARG A 17 9.84 9.72 4.53
N GLY A 18 8.67 9.07 4.61
CA GLY A 18 8.55 7.66 5.00
C GLY A 18 8.96 6.69 3.91
N CYS A 19 8.94 7.14 2.63
CA CYS A 19 9.29 6.29 1.50
C CYS A 19 10.70 5.71 1.61
N GLN A 20 10.83 4.39 1.51
CA GLN A 20 12.08 3.64 1.52
C GLN A 20 12.65 3.48 0.10
N ALA A 21 12.77 4.61 -0.62
CA ALA A 21 13.19 4.64 -2.03
C ALA A 21 14.55 3.95 -2.28
N GLU A 22 15.49 4.02 -1.33
CA GLU A 22 16.80 3.39 -1.46
C GLU A 22 16.71 1.86 -1.38
N SER A 23 15.86 1.34 -0.46
CA SER A 23 15.56 -0.10 -0.37
C SER A 23 14.86 -0.61 -1.63
N LEU A 24 13.89 0.17 -2.16
CA LEU A 24 13.23 -0.17 -3.43
C LEU A 24 14.21 -0.19 -4.61
N LEU A 25 15.11 0.78 -4.68
CA LEU A 25 16.15 0.81 -5.73
C LEU A 25 17.09 -0.37 -5.62
N ASP A 26 17.45 -0.77 -4.41
CA ASP A 26 18.29 -1.93 -4.15
C ASP A 26 17.56 -3.23 -4.53
N PHE A 27 16.28 -3.36 -4.15
CA PHE A 27 15.42 -4.47 -4.59
C PHE A 27 15.39 -4.58 -6.13
N LEU A 28 15.06 -3.49 -6.83
CA LEU A 28 14.99 -3.43 -8.29
C LEU A 28 16.35 -3.61 -8.99
N ARG A 29 17.46 -3.47 -8.27
CA ARG A 29 18.80 -3.76 -8.79
C ARG A 29 19.13 -5.25 -8.74
N HIS A 30 18.69 -5.93 -7.70
CA HIS A 30 18.98 -7.34 -7.45
C HIS A 30 17.94 -8.30 -8.06
N ASN A 31 16.79 -7.78 -8.47
CA ASN A 31 15.68 -8.55 -9.01
C ASN A 31 15.27 -8.03 -10.39
N SER A 32 15.02 -8.95 -11.31
CA SER A 32 14.55 -8.67 -12.66
C SER A 32 13.22 -9.40 -12.92
N CYS A 33 12.41 -8.87 -13.85
CA CYS A 33 11.15 -9.47 -14.22
C CYS A 33 10.81 -9.22 -15.69
N GLN A 34 9.85 -10.00 -16.19
CA GLN A 34 9.24 -9.77 -17.51
C GLN A 34 8.10 -8.74 -17.42
N GLN A 35 7.36 -8.73 -16.32
CA GLN A 35 6.24 -7.83 -16.07
C GLN A 35 6.40 -7.13 -14.71
N LEU A 36 6.19 -5.82 -14.68
CA LEU A 36 6.20 -5.01 -13.47
C LEU A 36 4.83 -4.33 -13.31
N TYR A 37 4.16 -4.60 -12.22
CA TYR A 37 2.93 -3.94 -11.82
C TYR A 37 3.22 -2.94 -10.69
N LEU A 38 2.84 -1.70 -10.89
CA LEU A 38 2.82 -0.64 -9.90
C LEU A 38 1.36 -0.49 -9.46
N VAL A 39 1.02 -1.04 -8.30
CA VAL A 39 -0.37 -1.29 -7.89
C VAL A 39 -0.90 -0.16 -7.00
N GLY A 40 -0.77 1.09 -7.49
CA GLY A 40 -1.28 2.29 -6.84
C GLY A 40 -0.41 2.86 -5.73
N ASP A 41 -0.65 4.13 -5.42
CA ASP A 41 0.03 4.92 -4.39
C ASP A 41 1.57 4.95 -4.54
N ILE A 42 2.02 4.99 -5.80
CA ILE A 42 3.44 5.07 -6.14
C ILE A 42 3.98 6.48 -5.89
N ILE A 43 3.21 7.52 -6.26
CA ILE A 43 3.58 8.92 -6.05
C ILE A 43 2.53 9.59 -5.16
N ASP A 44 2.93 10.10 -4.01
CA ASP A 44 2.01 10.80 -3.11
C ASP A 44 1.80 12.26 -3.54
N LEU A 45 0.95 12.46 -4.53
CA LEU A 45 0.62 13.78 -5.06
C LEU A 45 -0.13 14.65 -4.05
N TRP A 46 -0.84 14.05 -3.09
CA TRP A 46 -1.50 14.81 -2.02
C TRP A 46 -0.50 15.48 -1.09
N ARG A 47 0.53 14.75 -0.68
CA ARG A 47 1.61 15.31 0.15
C ARG A 47 2.43 16.32 -0.60
N LEU A 48 2.75 16.08 -1.86
CA LEU A 48 3.50 16.99 -2.70
C LEU A 48 2.78 18.35 -2.90
N LYS A 49 1.44 18.36 -3.00
CA LYS A 49 0.63 19.59 -3.06
C LYS A 49 0.73 20.42 -1.77
N VAL A 50 0.87 19.78 -0.60
CA VAL A 50 0.97 20.47 0.70
C VAL A 50 2.41 20.92 0.97
N ARG A 51 3.38 20.06 0.70
CA ARG A 51 4.80 20.34 0.91
C ARG A 51 5.63 19.56 -0.09
N TRP A 52 6.37 20.27 -0.93
CA TRP A 52 7.30 19.66 -1.87
C TRP A 52 8.44 18.95 -1.15
N TYR A 53 8.59 17.66 -1.39
CA TYR A 53 9.70 16.83 -0.93
C TYR A 53 10.06 15.82 -2.00
N TRP A 54 11.16 16.04 -2.71
CA TRP A 54 11.57 15.21 -3.83
C TRP A 54 13.08 15.00 -3.85
N PRO A 55 13.62 14.10 -2.98
CA PRO A 55 15.04 13.81 -2.94
C PRO A 55 15.50 13.06 -4.18
N ARG A 56 16.81 13.01 -4.41
CA ARG A 56 17.42 12.38 -5.58
C ARG A 56 17.02 10.90 -5.72
N SER A 57 16.88 10.17 -4.61
CA SER A 57 16.45 8.76 -4.62
C SER A 57 15.08 8.56 -5.25
N HIS A 58 14.10 9.45 -4.98
CA HIS A 58 12.76 9.40 -5.60
C HIS A 58 12.83 9.55 -7.12
N ASN A 59 13.60 10.54 -7.58
CA ASN A 59 13.84 10.70 -9.02
C ASN A 59 14.50 9.47 -9.64
N THR A 60 15.43 8.84 -8.93
CA THR A 60 16.13 7.64 -9.39
C THR A 60 15.19 6.43 -9.50
N VAL A 61 14.18 6.30 -8.60
CA VAL A 61 13.13 5.27 -8.73
C VAL A 61 12.36 5.45 -10.03
N VAL A 62 11.86 6.67 -10.30
CA VAL A 62 11.14 6.98 -11.54
C VAL A 62 11.98 6.64 -12.77
N GLN A 63 13.24 7.08 -12.79
CA GLN A 63 14.17 6.77 -13.89
C GLN A 63 14.44 5.25 -14.03
N LYS A 64 14.47 4.51 -12.93
CA LYS A 64 14.64 3.05 -12.96
C LYS A 64 13.44 2.38 -13.61
N VAL A 65 12.21 2.77 -13.25
CA VAL A 65 10.96 2.27 -13.85
C VAL A 65 10.91 2.56 -15.34
N LEU A 66 11.19 3.81 -15.74
CA LEU A 66 11.24 4.20 -17.16
C LEU A 66 12.28 3.41 -17.96
N ARG A 67 13.45 3.12 -17.35
CA ARG A 67 14.47 2.28 -17.99
C ARG A 67 14.03 0.83 -18.14
N LEU A 68 13.34 0.27 -17.15
CA LEU A 68 12.78 -1.08 -17.23
C LEU A 68 11.79 -1.18 -18.40
N ALA A 69 10.85 -0.22 -18.51
CA ALA A 69 9.90 -0.17 -19.61
C ALA A 69 10.62 -0.14 -20.98
N ARG A 70 11.60 0.76 -21.16
CA ARG A 70 12.39 0.87 -22.41
C ARG A 70 13.24 -0.36 -22.71
N SER A 71 13.60 -1.15 -21.68
CA SER A 71 14.36 -2.40 -21.87
C SER A 71 13.51 -3.62 -22.22
N GLY A 72 12.20 -3.42 -22.44
CA GLY A 72 11.26 -4.47 -22.85
C GLY A 72 10.49 -5.12 -21.70
N VAL A 73 10.63 -4.63 -20.45
CA VAL A 73 9.76 -5.05 -19.34
C VAL A 73 8.37 -4.46 -19.57
N THR A 74 7.33 -5.28 -19.53
CA THR A 74 5.95 -4.79 -19.59
C THR A 74 5.59 -4.11 -18.29
N VAL A 75 5.49 -2.77 -18.28
CA VAL A 75 5.15 -2.00 -17.08
C VAL A 75 3.69 -1.58 -17.11
N ARG A 76 2.94 -1.92 -16.06
CA ARG A 76 1.56 -1.51 -15.85
C ARG A 76 1.46 -0.70 -14.56
N TYR A 77 0.90 0.49 -14.66
CA TYR A 77 0.65 1.38 -13.54
C TYR A 77 -0.87 1.38 -13.26
N ILE A 78 -1.26 0.79 -12.16
CA ILE A 78 -2.63 0.85 -11.65
C ILE A 78 -2.72 2.08 -10.74
N ARG A 79 -3.74 2.94 -10.95
CA ARG A 79 -3.92 4.13 -10.13
C ARG A 79 -4.26 3.78 -8.68
N GLY A 80 -3.80 4.59 -7.72
CA GLY A 80 -4.25 4.60 -6.33
C GLY A 80 -4.99 5.91 -6.00
N ASN A 81 -5.32 6.09 -4.73
CA ASN A 81 -6.01 7.30 -4.26
C ASN A 81 -5.04 8.48 -4.01
N HIS A 82 -3.75 8.24 -3.77
CA HIS A 82 -2.73 9.28 -3.61
C HIS A 82 -2.13 9.74 -4.94
N ASP A 83 -2.31 9.00 -6.00
CA ASP A 83 -1.77 9.30 -7.32
C ASP A 83 -2.86 9.44 -8.40
N PRO A 84 -3.66 10.53 -8.37
CA PRO A 84 -4.67 10.82 -9.39
C PRO A 84 -4.00 11.22 -10.72
N ILE A 85 -3.13 10.35 -11.24
CA ILE A 85 -2.37 10.57 -12.48
C ILE A 85 -3.33 10.69 -13.66
N TYR A 86 -4.47 10.02 -13.58
CA TYR A 86 -5.50 10.02 -14.59
C TYR A 86 -6.06 11.43 -14.84
N GLU A 87 -6.30 12.19 -13.77
CA GLU A 87 -6.81 13.57 -13.86
C GLU A 87 -5.74 14.57 -14.30
N LEU A 88 -4.48 14.34 -13.90
CA LEU A 88 -3.39 15.27 -14.16
C LEU A 88 -2.78 15.12 -15.56
N LEU A 89 -2.85 13.94 -16.15
CA LEU A 89 -2.22 13.63 -17.44
C LEU A 89 -3.24 13.41 -18.57
N SER A 90 -4.54 13.64 -18.34
CA SER A 90 -5.59 13.46 -19.35
C SER A 90 -5.30 14.16 -20.65
N ASP A 91 -4.68 15.36 -20.60
CA ASP A 91 -4.34 16.16 -21.76
C ASP A 91 -3.05 15.73 -22.48
N TYR A 92 -2.21 14.93 -21.83
CA TYR A 92 -0.88 14.53 -22.32
C TYR A 92 -0.74 13.03 -22.62
N VAL A 93 -1.76 12.25 -22.31
CA VAL A 93 -1.73 10.80 -22.42
C VAL A 93 -2.57 10.32 -23.60
N GLN A 94 -2.02 9.43 -24.42
CA GLN A 94 -2.77 8.78 -25.48
C GLN A 94 -3.80 7.83 -24.86
N THR A 95 -5.07 8.09 -25.14
CA THR A 95 -6.17 7.25 -24.63
C THR A 95 -6.46 6.13 -25.64
N GLN A 96 -6.33 4.88 -25.21
CA GLN A 96 -6.76 3.70 -25.97
C GLN A 96 -7.85 2.96 -25.17
N GLY A 97 -9.12 3.25 -25.48
CA GLY A 97 -10.25 2.70 -24.74
C GLY A 97 -10.23 3.14 -23.27
N ASN A 98 -10.20 2.18 -22.30
CA ASN A 98 -10.09 2.47 -20.87
C ASN A 98 -8.62 2.53 -20.38
N ALA A 99 -7.65 2.46 -21.28
CA ALA A 99 -6.22 2.47 -20.95
C ALA A 99 -5.57 3.77 -21.43
N MET A 100 -4.73 4.35 -20.58
CA MET A 100 -3.88 5.47 -20.91
C MET A 100 -2.44 4.95 -20.99
N ALA A 101 -1.59 5.54 -21.84
CA ALA A 101 -0.19 5.18 -21.94
C ALA A 101 0.71 6.41 -21.79
N LEU A 102 1.76 6.28 -20.99
CA LEU A 102 2.84 7.25 -20.88
C LEU A 102 4.12 6.59 -21.42
N GLY A 103 4.39 6.80 -22.71
CA GLY A 103 5.43 6.06 -23.39
C GLY A 103 5.13 4.56 -23.39
N ASP A 104 6.08 3.76 -22.85
CA ASP A 104 5.97 2.30 -22.76
C ASP A 104 5.29 1.80 -21.47
N ILE A 105 4.65 2.71 -20.70
CA ILE A 105 3.95 2.38 -19.46
C ILE A 105 2.43 2.51 -19.67
N ALA A 106 1.70 1.41 -19.51
CA ALA A 106 0.25 1.44 -19.51
C ALA A 106 -0.29 1.93 -18.16
N ILE A 107 -1.16 2.95 -18.17
CA ILE A 107 -1.83 3.48 -16.97
C ILE A 107 -3.27 2.96 -16.97
N LEU A 108 -3.64 2.22 -15.94
CA LEU A 108 -4.89 1.48 -15.84
C LEU A 108 -5.61 1.81 -14.53
N GLN A 109 -6.92 1.63 -14.51
CA GLN A 109 -7.68 1.65 -13.26
C GLN A 109 -7.55 0.30 -12.53
N GLU A 110 -7.56 -0.78 -13.29
CA GLU A 110 -7.41 -2.15 -12.85
C GLU A 110 -6.83 -2.99 -13.99
N ALA A 111 -6.30 -4.16 -13.70
CA ALA A 111 -5.78 -5.09 -14.71
C ALA A 111 -6.21 -6.52 -14.39
N VAL A 112 -6.05 -7.41 -15.36
CA VAL A 112 -6.12 -8.85 -15.15
C VAL A 112 -4.73 -9.41 -15.42
N HIS A 113 -4.20 -10.11 -14.44
CA HIS A 113 -2.94 -10.84 -14.55
C HIS A 113 -3.24 -12.33 -14.78
N GLU A 114 -2.66 -12.90 -15.82
CA GLU A 114 -2.72 -14.32 -16.09
C GLU A 114 -1.43 -14.98 -15.60
N THR A 115 -1.53 -15.82 -14.59
CA THR A 115 -0.38 -16.53 -14.02
C THR A 115 0.15 -17.59 -14.98
N ALA A 116 1.37 -18.07 -14.74
CA ALA A 116 1.97 -19.11 -15.58
C ALA A 116 1.17 -20.42 -15.61
N ASP A 117 0.39 -20.72 -14.56
CA ASP A 117 -0.53 -21.86 -14.49
C ASP A 117 -1.95 -21.56 -15.02
N GLY A 118 -2.13 -20.39 -15.67
CA GLY A 118 -3.37 -20.02 -16.38
C GLY A 118 -4.49 -19.45 -15.51
N LYS A 119 -4.25 -19.20 -14.22
CA LYS A 119 -5.23 -18.52 -13.36
C LYS A 119 -5.32 -17.05 -13.72
N LYS A 120 -6.51 -16.48 -13.68
CA LYS A 120 -6.74 -15.04 -13.85
C LYS A 120 -6.90 -14.38 -12.49
N LEU A 121 -5.99 -13.46 -12.17
CA LEU A 121 -5.99 -12.68 -10.95
C LEU A 121 -6.36 -11.23 -11.28
N TRP A 122 -7.31 -10.68 -10.55
CA TRP A 122 -7.67 -9.28 -10.63
C TRP A 122 -6.62 -8.43 -9.93
N VAL A 123 -6.08 -7.40 -10.59
CA VAL A 123 -5.08 -6.49 -10.03
C VAL A 123 -5.69 -5.11 -9.87
N VAL A 124 -5.79 -4.65 -8.63
CA VAL A 124 -6.44 -3.39 -8.26
C VAL A 124 -5.76 -2.81 -7.02
N HIS A 125 -5.72 -1.47 -6.89
CA HIS A 125 -5.15 -0.89 -5.66
C HIS A 125 -6.03 -1.20 -4.43
N GLY A 126 -7.35 -1.04 -4.54
CA GLY A 126 -8.30 -1.41 -3.50
C GLY A 126 -8.95 -0.21 -2.79
N ASP A 127 -8.53 1.02 -3.06
CA ASP A 127 -9.07 2.26 -2.49
C ASP A 127 -10.58 2.45 -2.75
N GLN A 128 -11.11 1.88 -3.82
CA GLN A 128 -12.54 1.93 -4.15
C GLN A 128 -13.43 1.30 -3.07
N PHE A 129 -12.88 0.40 -2.25
CA PHE A 129 -13.59 -0.22 -1.13
C PHE A 129 -13.57 0.63 0.14
N ASP A 130 -12.80 1.73 0.16
CA ASP A 130 -12.75 2.68 1.27
C ASP A 130 -14.09 3.33 1.57
N ALA A 131 -14.98 3.48 0.61
CA ALA A 131 -16.28 4.12 0.85
C ALA A 131 -17.12 3.28 1.83
N ALA A 132 -17.06 1.94 1.74
CA ALA A 132 -17.64 1.04 2.74
C ALA A 132 -16.88 1.13 4.07
N MET A 133 -15.58 1.46 4.01
CA MET A 133 -14.66 1.50 5.14
C MET A 133 -14.48 2.92 5.72
N ARG A 134 -14.80 3.99 4.97
CA ARG A 134 -14.74 5.40 5.44
C ARG A 134 -15.56 5.64 6.69
N TYR A 135 -16.67 4.94 6.86
CA TYR A 135 -17.46 5.02 8.08
C TYR A 135 -16.67 4.51 9.28
N ALA A 136 -15.91 3.45 9.13
CA ALA A 136 -15.04 2.91 10.18
C ALA A 136 -13.83 3.83 10.43
N THR A 137 -13.19 4.37 9.39
CA THR A 137 -12.03 5.28 9.51
C THR A 137 -12.42 6.63 10.12
N TRP A 138 -13.61 7.17 9.80
CA TRP A 138 -14.13 8.37 10.44
C TRP A 138 -14.38 8.15 11.94
N LEU A 139 -14.95 7.00 12.31
CA LEU A 139 -15.11 6.60 13.72
C LEU A 139 -13.77 6.45 14.44
N ILE A 140 -12.71 5.96 13.73
CA ILE A 140 -11.36 5.83 14.27
C ILE A 140 -10.74 7.21 14.51
N ARG A 141 -10.85 8.16 13.54
CA ARG A 141 -10.34 9.54 13.68
C ARG A 141 -11.08 10.34 14.73
N MET A 142 -12.41 10.20 14.83
CA MET A 142 -13.17 10.75 15.97
C MET A 142 -12.71 10.14 17.30
N GLY A 143 -12.36 8.86 17.31
CA GLY A 143 -11.76 8.19 18.46
C GLY A 143 -10.42 8.80 18.87
N ASP A 144 -9.56 9.23 17.92
CA ASP A 144 -8.24 9.79 18.24
C ASP A 144 -8.31 11.20 18.83
N HIS A 145 -9.18 12.05 18.32
CA HIS A 145 -9.42 13.39 18.90
C HIS A 145 -10.20 13.28 20.20
N GLY A 146 -11.22 12.42 20.25
CA GLY A 146 -11.95 12.10 21.47
C GLY A 146 -11.07 11.43 22.52
N TYR A 147 -10.09 10.62 22.13
CA TYR A 147 -9.15 9.99 23.05
C TYR A 147 -8.18 10.98 23.70
N THR A 148 -7.63 11.92 22.94
CA THR A 148 -6.78 12.98 23.50
C THR A 148 -7.58 13.84 24.49
N LEU A 149 -8.82 14.16 24.13
CA LEU A 149 -9.75 14.87 25.01
C LEU A 149 -10.12 14.01 26.25
N LEU A 150 -10.41 12.71 26.06
CA LEU A 150 -10.69 11.77 27.15
C LEU A 150 -9.48 11.57 28.07
N LEU A 151 -8.26 11.54 27.55
CA LEU A 151 -7.05 11.49 28.39
C LEU A 151 -6.88 12.76 29.21
N TRP A 152 -7.18 13.92 28.61
CA TRP A 152 -7.13 15.20 29.32
C TRP A 152 -8.22 15.28 30.38
N ILE A 153 -9.47 14.91 30.07
CA ILE A 153 -10.59 14.79 31.02
C ILE A 153 -10.26 13.77 32.10
N ASN A 154 -9.68 12.62 31.75
CA ASN A 154 -9.29 11.58 32.70
C ASN A 154 -8.19 12.07 33.68
N ARG A 155 -7.21 12.85 33.19
CA ARG A 155 -6.21 13.50 34.06
C ARG A 155 -6.85 14.47 35.04
N LEU A 156 -7.82 15.29 34.59
CA LEU A 156 -8.59 16.20 35.45
C LEU A 156 -9.44 15.44 36.47
N MET A 157 -10.16 14.39 35.99
CA MET A 157 -10.99 13.53 36.86
C MET A 157 -10.15 12.74 37.87
N GLN A 158 -9.00 12.18 37.48
CA GLN A 158 -8.11 11.47 38.41
C GLN A 158 -7.54 12.42 39.47
N SER A 159 -7.27 13.68 39.11
CA SER A 159 -6.86 14.70 40.06
C SER A 159 -7.99 15.04 41.04
N ALA A 160 -9.23 15.17 40.54
CA ALA A 160 -10.41 15.39 41.34
C ALA A 160 -10.78 14.19 42.22
N PHE A 161 -10.75 12.96 41.66
CA PHE A 161 -11.03 11.72 42.39
C PHE A 161 -9.96 11.40 43.44
N ARG A 162 -8.67 11.70 43.20
CA ARG A 162 -7.65 11.61 44.24
C ARG A 162 -7.95 12.55 45.43
N ARG A 163 -8.46 13.75 45.16
CA ARG A 163 -8.87 14.69 46.20
C ARG A 163 -10.13 14.22 46.97
N LEU A 164 -10.97 13.40 46.32
CA LEU A 164 -12.23 12.87 46.87
C LEU A 164 -12.09 11.43 47.39
N GLY A 165 -10.89 10.83 47.40
CA GLY A 165 -10.65 9.48 47.92
C GLY A 165 -11.21 8.31 47.08
N LEU A 166 -11.70 8.53 45.87
CA LEU A 166 -12.32 7.52 45.02
C LEU A 166 -11.29 6.86 44.09
N ARG A 167 -11.11 5.54 44.20
CA ARG A 167 -10.23 4.73 43.35
C ARG A 167 -11.01 4.12 42.16
N ARG A 168 -10.89 4.67 40.96
CA ARG A 168 -11.40 4.06 39.74
C ARG A 168 -10.24 3.75 38.79
N HIS A 169 -10.04 2.47 38.46
CA HIS A 169 -8.96 2.03 37.57
C HIS A 169 -9.47 2.08 36.12
N TRP A 170 -8.91 2.94 35.30
CA TRP A 170 -9.04 2.89 33.85
C TRP A 170 -7.87 2.11 33.27
N SER A 171 -8.15 1.08 32.46
CA SER A 171 -7.11 0.19 31.94
C SER A 171 -6.68 0.63 30.53
N LEU A 172 -5.47 1.17 30.41
CA LEU A 172 -4.82 1.44 29.12
C LEU A 172 -4.76 0.18 28.26
N SER A 173 -4.56 -1.00 28.89
CA SER A 173 -4.52 -2.29 28.20
C SER A 173 -5.86 -2.65 27.54
N ALA A 174 -6.99 -2.33 28.15
CA ALA A 174 -8.32 -2.56 27.55
C ALA A 174 -8.54 -1.67 26.30
N TYR A 175 -8.06 -0.43 26.34
CA TYR A 175 -8.13 0.47 25.19
C TYR A 175 -7.26 0.00 24.04
N VAL A 176 -6.00 -0.38 24.30
CA VAL A 176 -5.09 -0.90 23.26
C VAL A 176 -5.68 -2.16 22.63
N LYS A 177 -6.19 -3.11 23.45
CA LYS A 177 -6.86 -4.31 22.94
C LYS A 177 -8.07 -3.98 22.05
N TYR A 178 -8.86 -2.99 22.42
CA TYR A 178 -10.01 -2.55 21.62
C TYR A 178 -9.58 -1.95 20.28
N ARG A 179 -8.51 -1.14 20.26
CA ARG A 179 -7.95 -0.54 19.02
C ARG A 179 -7.39 -1.62 18.10
N VAL A 180 -6.62 -2.55 18.65
CA VAL A 180 -6.08 -3.69 17.90
C VAL A 180 -7.22 -4.54 17.32
N LYS A 181 -8.24 -4.87 18.12
CA LYS A 181 -9.40 -5.62 17.63
C LYS A 181 -10.12 -4.91 16.49
N LYS A 182 -10.30 -3.58 16.56
CA LYS A 182 -10.91 -2.81 15.47
C LYS A 182 -10.05 -2.78 14.21
N ALA A 183 -8.73 -2.65 14.34
CA ALA A 183 -7.84 -2.69 13.19
C ALA A 183 -7.86 -4.07 12.51
N VAL A 184 -7.84 -5.15 13.28
CA VAL A 184 -7.95 -6.52 12.75
C VAL A 184 -9.30 -6.73 12.06
N GLN A 185 -10.39 -6.26 12.65
CA GLN A 185 -11.73 -6.35 12.04
C GLN A 185 -11.79 -5.58 10.72
N PHE A 186 -11.22 -4.38 10.68
CA PHE A 186 -11.13 -3.55 9.49
C PHE A 186 -10.40 -4.27 8.35
N ILE A 187 -9.22 -4.83 8.63
CA ILE A 187 -8.46 -5.62 7.65
C ILE A 187 -9.30 -6.78 7.14
N SER A 188 -9.92 -7.54 8.05
CA SER A 188 -10.76 -8.69 7.69
C SER A 188 -11.96 -8.30 6.81
N ASP A 189 -12.65 -7.21 7.14
CA ASP A 189 -13.81 -6.75 6.37
C ASP A 189 -13.40 -6.30 4.95
N TYR A 190 -12.24 -5.62 4.82
CA TYR A 190 -11.67 -5.21 3.55
C TYR A 190 -11.34 -6.43 2.66
N GLU A 191 -10.68 -7.42 3.23
CA GLU A 191 -10.27 -8.64 2.53
C GLU A 191 -11.48 -9.43 2.03
N HIS A 192 -12.51 -9.58 2.86
CA HIS A 192 -13.74 -10.28 2.46
C HIS A 192 -14.49 -9.53 1.34
N LEU A 193 -14.58 -8.19 1.41
CA LEU A 193 -15.19 -7.40 0.33
C LEU A 193 -14.45 -7.56 -1.00
N LEU A 194 -13.11 -7.56 -0.98
CA LEU A 194 -12.32 -7.80 -2.18
C LEU A 194 -12.51 -9.22 -2.71
N ALA A 195 -12.52 -10.23 -1.85
CA ALA A 195 -12.73 -11.62 -2.25
C ALA A 195 -14.12 -11.82 -2.84
N GLU A 196 -15.17 -11.26 -2.24
CA GLU A 196 -16.54 -11.32 -2.75
C GLU A 196 -16.66 -10.68 -4.15
N GLU A 197 -16.12 -9.46 -4.33
CA GLU A 197 -16.13 -8.79 -5.64
C GLU A 197 -15.32 -9.55 -6.68
N THR A 198 -14.18 -10.14 -6.29
CA THR A 198 -13.35 -10.99 -7.15
C THR A 198 -14.10 -12.22 -7.63
N SER A 199 -14.79 -12.88 -6.72
CA SER A 199 -15.66 -14.03 -7.03
C SER A 199 -16.80 -13.64 -7.97
N ARG A 200 -17.46 -12.51 -7.72
CA ARG A 200 -18.54 -11.99 -8.57
C ARG A 200 -18.08 -11.71 -10.00
N ARG A 201 -16.83 -11.30 -10.18
CA ARG A 201 -16.20 -11.06 -11.48
C ARG A 201 -15.70 -12.33 -12.16
N GLY A 202 -15.71 -13.48 -11.47
CA GLY A 202 -15.28 -14.78 -11.99
C GLY A 202 -13.76 -14.94 -12.07
N TYR A 203 -12.98 -14.20 -11.27
CA TYR A 203 -11.54 -14.37 -11.18
C TYR A 203 -11.16 -15.37 -10.08
N ALA A 204 -10.01 -16.02 -10.24
CA ALA A 204 -9.48 -17.00 -9.30
C ALA A 204 -8.86 -16.35 -8.04
N GLY A 205 -8.52 -15.06 -8.13
CA GLY A 205 -7.93 -14.33 -7.01
C GLY A 205 -7.74 -12.84 -7.31
N VAL A 206 -7.27 -12.10 -6.31
CA VAL A 206 -7.00 -10.67 -6.35
C VAL A 206 -5.58 -10.37 -5.87
N ILE A 207 -4.96 -9.37 -6.50
CA ILE A 207 -3.71 -8.75 -6.06
C ILE A 207 -4.03 -7.27 -5.75
N CYS A 208 -3.70 -6.82 -4.54
CA CYS A 208 -3.99 -5.47 -4.08
C CYS A 208 -2.87 -4.91 -3.19
N GLY A 209 -2.98 -3.62 -2.85
CA GLY A 209 -2.18 -2.89 -1.86
C GLY A 209 -3.06 -2.19 -0.82
N HIS A 210 -2.87 -0.87 -0.66
CA HIS A 210 -3.71 0.11 0.04
C HIS A 210 -3.73 0.02 1.58
N ILE A 211 -3.85 -1.17 2.16
CA ILE A 211 -3.91 -1.32 3.62
C ILE A 211 -2.54 -1.51 4.27
N HIS A 212 -1.44 -1.46 3.50
CA HIS A 212 -0.06 -1.61 3.96
C HIS A 212 0.17 -2.89 4.79
N HIS A 213 -0.52 -3.96 4.45
CA HIS A 213 -0.43 -5.23 5.17
C HIS A 213 -0.18 -6.38 4.19
N ALA A 214 1.10 -6.74 4.03
CA ALA A 214 1.49 -7.83 3.15
C ALA A 214 0.91 -9.17 3.65
N GLU A 215 0.07 -9.81 2.81
CA GLU A 215 -0.62 -11.04 3.19
C GLU A 215 -0.88 -11.91 1.96
N GLN A 216 -0.76 -13.21 2.15
CA GLN A 216 -1.11 -14.22 1.14
C GLN A 216 -1.95 -15.30 1.79
N LYS A 217 -3.20 -15.44 1.35
CA LYS A 217 -4.13 -16.43 1.89
C LYS A 217 -5.25 -16.76 0.91
N THR A 218 -6.11 -17.68 1.30
CA THR A 218 -7.35 -18.00 0.56
C THR A 218 -8.55 -17.62 1.41
N ILE A 219 -9.49 -16.88 0.82
CA ILE A 219 -10.72 -16.41 1.46
C ILE A 219 -11.89 -16.93 0.62
N ASP A 220 -12.73 -17.81 1.17
CA ASP A 220 -13.89 -18.39 0.50
C ASP A 220 -13.58 -18.97 -0.90
N GLY A 221 -12.40 -19.59 -1.03
CA GLY A 221 -11.91 -20.19 -2.28
C GLY A 221 -11.22 -19.21 -3.24
N ILE A 222 -11.16 -17.91 -2.92
CA ILE A 222 -10.50 -16.88 -3.70
C ILE A 222 -9.08 -16.66 -3.17
N LEU A 223 -8.09 -16.64 -4.06
CA LEU A 223 -6.71 -16.32 -3.72
C LEU A 223 -6.59 -14.82 -3.45
N TYR A 224 -6.17 -14.46 -2.25
CA TYR A 224 -5.94 -13.08 -1.84
C TYR A 224 -4.46 -12.82 -1.66
N TYR A 225 -3.95 -11.77 -2.31
CA TYR A 225 -2.58 -11.30 -2.23
C TYR A 225 -2.58 -9.80 -1.99
N ASN A 226 -1.95 -9.36 -0.90
CA ASN A 226 -1.60 -7.96 -0.68
C ASN A 226 -0.08 -7.83 -0.72
N ASP A 227 0.45 -6.96 -1.57
CA ASP A 227 1.89 -6.80 -1.78
C ASP A 227 2.58 -5.94 -0.72
N GLY A 228 1.79 -5.31 0.18
CA GLY A 228 2.26 -4.55 1.34
C GLY A 228 2.62 -3.11 0.98
N ASP A 229 3.82 -2.64 1.37
CA ASP A 229 4.23 -1.25 1.20
C ASP A 229 5.76 -1.08 1.13
N TRP A 230 6.20 0.13 0.72
CA TRP A 230 7.60 0.57 0.73
C TRP A 230 7.81 1.78 1.66
N VAL A 231 7.05 1.83 2.75
CA VAL A 231 7.15 2.83 3.82
C VAL A 231 7.64 2.20 5.12
N GLU A 232 6.98 1.09 5.53
CA GLU A 232 7.25 0.40 6.79
C GLU A 232 7.77 -1.03 6.58
N SER A 233 7.11 -1.82 5.71
CA SER A 233 7.36 -3.26 5.56
C SER A 233 8.44 -3.58 4.54
N CYS A 234 8.59 -2.78 3.48
CA CYS A 234 9.45 -3.03 2.33
C CYS A 234 9.21 -4.41 1.71
N THR A 235 7.99 -4.62 1.23
CA THR A 235 7.55 -5.89 0.66
C THR A 235 7.21 -5.77 -0.82
N ALA A 236 7.33 -6.89 -1.52
CA ALA A 236 6.91 -7.05 -2.92
C ALA A 236 6.26 -8.42 -3.08
N LEU A 237 5.20 -8.51 -3.85
CA LEU A 237 4.68 -9.79 -4.31
C LEU A 237 5.39 -10.15 -5.62
N VAL A 238 5.85 -11.39 -5.74
CA VAL A 238 6.52 -11.87 -6.97
C VAL A 238 5.85 -13.14 -7.48
N GLU A 239 5.84 -13.31 -8.79
CA GLU A 239 5.48 -14.54 -9.45
C GLU A 239 6.72 -15.20 -10.05
N HIS A 240 6.98 -16.43 -9.66
CA HIS A 240 8.03 -17.26 -10.25
C HIS A 240 7.62 -17.76 -11.65
N THR A 241 8.57 -18.29 -12.38
CA THR A 241 8.34 -18.83 -13.73
C THR A 241 7.41 -20.04 -13.77
N ASP A 242 7.24 -20.73 -12.65
CA ASP A 242 6.32 -21.85 -12.44
C ASP A 242 4.91 -21.44 -12.00
N GLY A 243 4.64 -20.13 -11.83
CA GLY A 243 3.37 -19.58 -11.36
C GLY A 243 3.21 -19.50 -9.85
N ARG A 244 4.21 -19.91 -9.08
CA ARG A 244 4.20 -19.78 -7.62
C ARG A 244 4.31 -18.30 -7.23
N MET A 245 3.39 -17.85 -6.39
CA MET A 245 3.39 -16.50 -5.82
C MET A 245 4.12 -16.49 -4.47
N GLU A 246 4.88 -15.42 -4.21
CA GLU A 246 5.65 -15.28 -2.98
C GLU A 246 5.77 -13.81 -2.57
N ILE A 247 5.60 -13.52 -1.28
CA ILE A 247 5.88 -12.20 -0.70
C ILE A 247 7.36 -12.16 -0.30
N ILE A 248 8.09 -11.21 -0.87
CA ILE A 248 9.48 -10.96 -0.55
C ILE A 248 9.55 -9.80 0.45
N HIS A 249 10.19 -10.02 1.58
CA HIS A 249 10.54 -8.96 2.53
C HIS A 249 11.96 -8.48 2.24
N TRP A 250 12.12 -7.19 1.92
CA TRP A 250 13.42 -6.62 1.60
C TRP A 250 14.00 -5.87 2.79
N PRO A 251 15.27 -6.06 3.14
CA PRO A 251 15.85 -5.42 4.31
C PRO A 251 15.89 -3.90 4.15
N ILE A 252 15.51 -3.19 5.22
CA ILE A 252 15.71 -1.75 5.33
C ILE A 252 17.14 -1.54 5.80
N PRO A 253 18.00 -0.83 5.04
CA PRO A 253 19.35 -0.52 5.49
C PRO A 253 19.31 0.27 6.80
N LEU A 254 20.03 -0.21 7.82
CA LEU A 254 20.20 0.54 9.05
C LEU A 254 20.89 1.87 8.70
N ARG A 255 20.15 2.99 8.75
CA ARG A 255 20.76 4.32 8.68
C ARG A 255 21.49 4.55 9.99
N PHE A 256 22.80 4.34 10.01
CA PHE A 256 23.62 4.96 11.03
C PHE A 256 23.60 6.45 10.76
N ASP A 257 22.87 7.20 11.59
CA ASP A 257 22.95 8.68 11.58
C ASP A 257 24.41 9.10 11.83
N GLN A 258 25.13 9.47 10.76
CA GLN A 258 26.47 10.04 10.84
C GLN A 258 26.46 11.49 11.35
N ASN A 259 25.38 11.95 11.98
CA ASN A 259 25.24 13.31 12.51
C ASN A 259 25.18 13.33 14.05
N ILE A 260 26.09 12.59 14.73
CA ILE A 260 26.43 12.85 16.13
C ILE A 260 27.94 13.10 16.17
N ALA A 261 28.40 14.18 15.54
CA ALA A 261 29.69 14.80 15.82
C ALA A 261 29.82 16.09 14.98
N ALA A 262 29.32 17.20 15.48
CA ALA A 262 29.90 18.57 15.30
C ALA A 262 29.19 19.52 16.28
#